data_b0e07fa9e65b42e17d5ba8177db333a9
#
_entry.id   b0e07fa9e65b42e17d5ba8177db333a9
#
_cell.length_a   1.000
_cell.length_b   1.000
_cell.length_c   1.000
_cell.angle_alpha   90.00
_cell.angle_beta   90.00
_cell.angle_gamma   90.00
#
_symmetry.space_group_name_H-M   'P 1'
#
loop_
_entity.id
_entity.type
_entity.pdbx_description
1 polymer ?
#
loop_
_entity_poly.entity_id
_entity_poly.type
_entity_poly.pdbx_seq_one_letter_code
_entity_poly.pdbx_strand_id
1 'polypeptide(L)'
;AARGMDGLAAKTLDYNKQLLALGINVNLAPVCDVSTDAGDFIYARSFGGDAAATSEFVTAAVSAIRDAGVAAVLKHFPGYGNNADTHTGVAIDKRPYETFEESDFLPFEAGIAAGAPFVLVSHNVVECMDAALPASLSPAVHEVLRETLGFDGIVITDDLAMDAVKQYANSEAAVLAVLAGNDMLITSDYQNDIPA
;
A
#
# COMPACT_ATOMS: atom_id res chain seq x y z
N ALA A 1 26.30 -5.33 -10.68
CA ALA A 1 25.57 -6.26 -11.51
C ALA A 1 24.30 -6.66 -10.76
N ALA A 2 23.14 -6.45 -11.35
CA ALA A 2 21.87 -6.93 -10.82
C ALA A 2 21.98 -8.45 -10.68
N ARG A 3 21.91 -8.95 -9.46
CA ARG A 3 22.04 -10.40 -9.18
C ARG A 3 20.68 -11.11 -9.20
N GLY A 4 19.74 -10.61 -9.99
CA GLY A 4 18.41 -11.20 -10.08
C GLY A 4 17.64 -11.16 -8.75
N MET A 5 16.53 -11.90 -8.67
CA MET A 5 15.65 -11.96 -7.47
C MET A 5 16.39 -12.52 -6.24
N ASP A 6 17.31 -13.51 -6.39
CA ASP A 6 18.08 -14.05 -5.28
C ASP A 6 18.95 -13.00 -4.58
N GLY A 7 19.58 -12.13 -5.35
CA GLY A 7 20.40 -11.04 -4.81
C GLY A 7 19.57 -9.96 -4.13
N LEU A 8 18.35 -9.73 -4.61
CA LEU A 8 17.40 -8.82 -3.99
C LEU A 8 16.87 -9.39 -2.67
N ALA A 9 16.44 -10.66 -2.65
CA ALA A 9 15.97 -11.34 -1.45
C ALA A 9 17.05 -11.36 -0.35
N ALA A 10 18.31 -11.66 -0.70
CA ALA A 10 19.41 -11.65 0.25
C ALA A 10 19.66 -10.26 0.87
N LYS A 11 19.59 -9.19 0.08
CA LYS A 11 19.70 -7.81 0.58
C LYS A 11 18.52 -7.41 1.45
N THR A 12 17.32 -7.78 1.04
CA THR A 12 16.08 -7.51 1.81
C THR A 12 16.15 -8.21 3.16
N LEU A 13 16.58 -9.45 3.22
CA LEU A 13 16.77 -10.21 4.44
C LEU A 13 17.80 -9.53 5.38
N ASP A 14 18.97 -9.16 4.85
CA ASP A 14 20.03 -8.51 5.64
C ASP A 14 19.57 -7.15 6.18
N TYR A 15 18.93 -6.33 5.34
CA TYR A 15 18.40 -5.04 5.74
C TYR A 15 17.35 -5.17 6.86
N ASN A 16 16.42 -6.13 6.74
CA ASN A 16 15.38 -6.32 7.75
C ASN A 16 15.92 -6.89 9.06
N LYS A 17 16.97 -7.71 9.04
CA LYS A 17 17.70 -8.09 10.27
C LYS A 17 18.32 -6.90 10.98
N GLN A 18 18.82 -5.91 10.23
CA GLN A 18 19.34 -4.67 10.82
C GLN A 18 18.21 -3.84 11.44
N LEU A 19 17.04 -3.74 10.78
CA LEU A 19 15.87 -3.06 11.35
C LEU A 19 15.44 -3.73 12.66
N LEU A 20 15.34 -5.05 12.67
CA LEU A 20 14.98 -5.81 13.88
C LEU A 20 15.97 -5.60 15.02
N ALA A 21 17.28 -5.55 14.73
CA ALA A 21 18.31 -5.26 15.72
C ALA A 21 18.20 -3.86 16.34
N LEU A 22 17.53 -2.92 15.65
CA LEU A 22 17.20 -1.59 16.15
C LEU A 22 15.84 -1.54 16.87
N GLY A 23 15.15 -2.68 17.02
CA GLY A 23 13.82 -2.77 17.63
C GLY A 23 12.67 -2.47 16.70
N ILE A 24 12.92 -2.34 15.39
CA ILE A 24 11.88 -2.10 14.38
C ILE A 24 11.36 -3.45 13.88
N ASN A 25 10.11 -3.76 14.17
CA ASN A 25 9.48 -5.05 13.88
C ASN A 25 8.43 -5.01 12.75
N VAL A 26 8.15 -3.84 12.19
CA VAL A 26 7.28 -3.65 11.01
C VAL A 26 8.02 -2.80 9.99
N ASN A 27 8.06 -3.25 8.75
CA ASN A 27 8.63 -2.51 7.62
C ASN A 27 7.53 -2.15 6.62
N LEU A 28 7.35 -0.84 6.36
CA LEU A 28 6.37 -0.35 5.37
C LEU A 28 6.83 -0.65 3.93
N ALA A 29 7.06 -1.92 3.65
CA ALA A 29 7.53 -2.50 2.38
C ALA A 29 6.99 -3.94 2.24
N PRO A 30 6.87 -4.44 0.98
CA PRO A 30 7.28 -3.85 -0.30
C PRO A 30 6.27 -2.87 -0.89
N VAL A 31 6.72 -2.09 -1.90
CA VAL A 31 5.83 -1.34 -2.79
C VAL A 31 5.31 -2.29 -3.87
N CYS A 32 3.98 -2.44 -3.93
CA CYS A 32 3.27 -3.33 -4.85
C CYS A 32 2.80 -2.62 -6.12
N ASP A 33 2.94 -1.29 -6.17
CA ASP A 33 2.46 -0.49 -7.29
C ASP A 33 3.12 -0.89 -8.61
N VAL A 34 2.29 -1.11 -9.64
CA VAL A 34 2.74 -1.45 -10.99
C VAL A 34 2.96 -0.18 -11.78
N SER A 35 4.18 0.04 -12.26
CA SER A 35 4.51 1.13 -13.16
C SER A 35 5.67 0.74 -14.05
N THR A 36 5.51 0.94 -15.37
CA THR A 36 6.53 0.69 -16.40
C THR A 36 7.00 1.97 -17.08
N ASP A 37 6.37 3.11 -16.78
CA ASP A 37 6.73 4.41 -17.32
C ASP A 37 7.55 5.21 -16.30
N ALA A 38 8.78 5.56 -16.66
CA ALA A 38 9.65 6.38 -15.81
C ALA A 38 9.11 7.82 -15.57
N GLY A 39 8.08 8.24 -16.28
CA GLY A 39 7.36 9.49 -16.06
C GLY A 39 6.31 9.42 -14.96
N ASP A 40 5.90 8.24 -14.51
CA ASP A 40 4.94 8.09 -13.43
C ASP A 40 5.54 8.48 -12.08
N PHE A 41 4.77 9.17 -11.25
CA PHE A 41 5.19 9.56 -9.90
C PHE A 41 5.72 8.37 -9.09
N ILE A 42 5.01 7.24 -9.14
CA ILE A 42 5.33 6.05 -8.32
C ILE A 42 6.51 5.24 -8.86
N TYR A 43 6.90 5.42 -10.14
CA TYR A 43 7.92 4.60 -10.79
C TYR A 43 9.24 4.51 -10.00
N ALA A 44 9.76 5.65 -9.56
CA ALA A 44 11.03 5.70 -8.82
C ALA A 44 10.98 4.99 -7.45
N ARG A 45 9.78 4.73 -6.94
CA ARG A 45 9.53 4.03 -5.66
C ARG A 45 9.10 2.58 -5.85
N SER A 46 8.61 2.23 -7.06
CA SER A 46 8.15 0.89 -7.43
C SER A 46 9.29 -0.01 -7.90
N PHE A 47 8.97 -1.25 -8.22
CA PHE A 47 9.91 -2.18 -8.85
C PHE A 47 10.29 -1.75 -10.28
N GLY A 48 9.42 -1.00 -10.96
CA GLY A 48 9.63 -0.54 -12.33
C GLY A 48 9.40 -1.64 -13.37
N GLY A 49 8.52 -2.58 -13.11
CA GLY A 49 8.15 -3.69 -13.97
C GLY A 49 6.64 -3.80 -14.19
N ASP A 50 6.24 -4.72 -15.07
CA ASP A 50 4.85 -5.10 -15.24
C ASP A 50 4.30 -5.84 -14.00
N ALA A 51 3.02 -6.18 -14.03
CA ALA A 51 2.35 -6.84 -12.91
C ALA A 51 2.99 -8.20 -12.56
N ALA A 52 3.40 -8.99 -13.55
CA ALA A 52 4.02 -10.29 -13.31
C ALA A 52 5.39 -10.15 -12.63
N ALA A 53 6.25 -9.28 -13.15
CA ALA A 53 7.57 -9.02 -12.57
C ALA A 53 7.47 -8.38 -11.18
N THR A 54 6.49 -7.49 -10.97
CA THR A 54 6.23 -6.88 -9.67
C THR A 54 5.72 -7.92 -8.66
N SER A 55 4.87 -8.88 -9.09
CA SER A 55 4.39 -9.99 -8.24
C SER A 55 5.53 -10.92 -7.80
N GLU A 56 6.45 -11.25 -8.70
CA GLU A 56 7.65 -12.03 -8.36
C GLU A 56 8.53 -11.29 -7.33
N PHE A 57 8.73 -9.99 -7.55
CA PHE A 57 9.46 -9.13 -6.61
C PHE A 57 8.79 -9.09 -5.24
N VAL A 58 7.48 -8.86 -5.18
CA VAL A 58 6.71 -8.77 -3.92
C VAL A 58 6.79 -10.10 -3.16
N THR A 59 6.61 -11.23 -3.84
CA THR A 59 6.73 -12.56 -3.23
C THR A 59 8.09 -12.78 -2.59
N ALA A 60 9.16 -12.45 -3.30
CA ALA A 60 10.53 -12.61 -2.80
C ALA A 60 10.81 -11.64 -1.63
N ALA A 61 10.34 -10.40 -1.72
CA ALA A 61 10.53 -9.40 -0.68
C ALA A 61 9.77 -9.76 0.61
N VAL A 62 8.49 -10.13 0.53
CA VAL A 62 7.67 -10.55 1.68
C VAL A 62 8.31 -11.76 2.38
N SER A 63 8.73 -12.77 1.62
CA SER A 63 9.40 -13.95 2.17
C SER A 63 10.67 -13.58 2.94
N ALA A 64 11.52 -12.72 2.35
CA ALA A 64 12.75 -12.29 2.99
C ALA A 64 12.54 -11.42 4.24
N ILE A 65 11.51 -10.53 4.24
CA ILE A 65 11.13 -9.71 5.39
C ILE A 65 10.65 -10.61 6.53
N ARG A 66 9.78 -11.57 6.24
CA ARG A 66 9.26 -12.56 7.20
C ARG A 66 10.39 -13.40 7.79
N ASP A 67 11.31 -13.90 6.96
CA ASP A 67 12.45 -14.72 7.38
C ASP A 67 13.43 -13.94 8.26
N ALA A 68 13.43 -12.61 8.19
CA ALA A 68 14.13 -11.73 9.10
C ALA A 68 13.43 -11.54 10.47
N GLY A 69 12.18 -12.01 10.62
CA GLY A 69 11.37 -11.79 11.82
C GLY A 69 10.67 -10.42 11.87
N VAL A 70 10.52 -9.75 10.73
CA VAL A 70 9.86 -8.44 10.59
C VAL A 70 8.55 -8.61 9.84
N ALA A 71 7.54 -7.83 10.16
CA ALA A 71 6.27 -7.82 9.44
C ALA A 71 6.37 -6.96 8.18
N ALA A 72 5.90 -7.51 7.05
CA ALA A 72 5.82 -6.81 5.78
C ALA A 72 4.50 -6.05 5.65
N VAL A 73 4.50 -4.90 4.98
CA VAL A 73 3.32 -4.10 4.65
C VAL A 73 3.23 -3.90 3.14
N LEU A 74 2.22 -4.46 2.51
CA LEU A 74 1.95 -4.27 1.08
C LEU A 74 1.37 -2.87 0.83
N LYS A 75 1.92 -2.12 -0.12
CA LYS A 75 1.46 -0.76 -0.40
C LYS A 75 1.67 -0.33 -1.85
N HIS A 76 0.86 0.60 -2.31
CA HIS A 76 -0.23 1.33 -1.70
C HIS A 76 -1.56 0.85 -2.32
N PHE A 77 -2.38 0.13 -1.57
CA PHE A 77 -3.64 -0.43 -2.09
C PHE A 77 -4.63 0.69 -2.45
N PRO A 78 -5.39 0.59 -3.55
CA PRO A 78 -5.49 -0.53 -4.50
C PRO A 78 -4.48 -0.51 -5.66
N GLY A 79 -3.53 0.39 -5.69
CA GLY A 79 -2.51 0.59 -6.71
C GLY A 79 -2.50 2.02 -7.25
N TYR A 80 -1.31 2.62 -7.32
CA TYR A 80 -1.17 4.02 -7.75
C TYR A 80 -1.31 4.20 -9.26
N GLY A 81 -0.88 3.22 -10.06
CA GLY A 81 -0.82 3.36 -11.51
C GLY A 81 -0.06 4.63 -11.93
N ASN A 82 -0.63 5.36 -12.90
CA ASN A 82 -0.08 6.63 -13.41
C ASN A 82 -0.66 7.87 -12.71
N ASN A 83 -1.21 7.75 -11.51
CA ASN A 83 -1.82 8.85 -10.78
C ASN A 83 -0.78 9.84 -10.23
N ALA A 84 -1.26 11.06 -9.94
CA ALA A 84 -0.47 12.12 -9.32
C ALA A 84 -0.14 11.81 -7.85
N ASP A 85 0.82 12.56 -7.30
CA ASP A 85 1.26 12.47 -5.92
C ASP A 85 0.18 12.97 -4.93
N THR A 86 -0.31 12.10 -4.05
CA THR A 86 -1.30 12.43 -3.02
C THR A 86 -0.75 13.27 -1.88
N HIS A 87 0.57 13.45 -1.78
CA HIS A 87 1.17 14.38 -0.81
C HIS A 87 0.87 15.86 -1.16
N THR A 88 0.58 16.15 -2.43
CA THR A 88 0.38 17.53 -2.93
C THR A 88 -1.07 17.83 -3.30
N GLY A 89 -1.99 16.90 -3.12
CA GLY A 89 -3.40 17.06 -3.44
C GLY A 89 -4.13 15.74 -3.68
N VAL A 90 -5.39 15.84 -4.14
CA VAL A 90 -6.21 14.68 -4.45
C VAL A 90 -5.78 14.08 -5.79
N ALA A 91 -5.47 12.79 -5.78
CA ALA A 91 -5.28 12.00 -6.99
C ALA A 91 -6.58 11.23 -7.29
N ILE A 92 -7.13 11.45 -8.48
CA ILE A 92 -8.36 10.79 -8.94
C ILE A 92 -7.99 9.78 -10.03
N ASP A 93 -8.21 8.51 -9.73
CA ASP A 93 -8.01 7.41 -10.65
C ASP A 93 -9.30 7.12 -11.40
N LYS A 94 -9.24 7.21 -12.73
CA LYS A 94 -10.37 6.98 -13.64
C LYS A 94 -10.25 5.69 -14.43
N ARG A 95 -9.27 4.87 -14.08
CA ARG A 95 -9.08 3.58 -14.74
C ARG A 95 -10.28 2.66 -14.46
N PRO A 96 -10.69 1.83 -15.43
CA PRO A 96 -11.77 0.89 -15.22
C PRO A 96 -11.35 -0.20 -14.23
N TYR A 97 -12.30 -0.85 -13.58
CA TYR A 97 -12.08 -1.86 -12.55
C TYR A 97 -11.26 -3.06 -13.06
N GLU A 98 -11.48 -3.43 -14.31
CA GLU A 98 -10.77 -4.51 -14.99
C GLU A 98 -9.24 -4.27 -15.03
N THR A 99 -8.79 -3.01 -15.09
CA THR A 99 -7.36 -2.68 -15.03
C THR A 99 -6.75 -3.08 -13.69
N PHE A 100 -7.49 -2.93 -12.61
CA PHE A 100 -7.03 -3.36 -11.28
C PHE A 100 -6.98 -4.88 -11.18
N GLU A 101 -8.00 -5.58 -11.66
CA GLU A 101 -8.04 -7.05 -11.68
C GLU A 101 -6.92 -7.66 -12.54
N GLU A 102 -6.66 -7.08 -13.72
CA GLU A 102 -5.68 -7.61 -14.66
C GLU A 102 -4.23 -7.20 -14.33
N SER A 103 -4.02 -6.20 -13.47
CA SER A 103 -2.69 -5.64 -13.20
C SER A 103 -2.44 -5.34 -11.73
N ASP A 104 -3.11 -4.31 -11.18
CA ASP A 104 -2.73 -3.72 -9.89
C ASP A 104 -2.93 -4.68 -8.70
N PHE A 105 -3.96 -5.54 -8.74
CA PHE A 105 -4.23 -6.50 -7.66
C PHE A 105 -3.25 -7.65 -7.61
N LEU A 106 -2.66 -8.06 -8.75
CA LEU A 106 -1.80 -9.24 -8.83
C LEU A 106 -0.60 -9.20 -7.87
N PRO A 107 0.14 -8.09 -7.70
CA PRO A 107 1.20 -8.01 -6.70
C PRO A 107 0.69 -8.08 -5.24
N PHE A 108 -0.52 -7.55 -4.95
CA PHE A 108 -1.12 -7.68 -3.62
C PHE A 108 -1.51 -9.12 -3.32
N GLU A 109 -2.18 -9.80 -4.26
CA GLU A 109 -2.51 -11.22 -4.14
C GLU A 109 -1.25 -12.08 -3.92
N ALA A 110 -0.18 -11.82 -4.68
CA ALA A 110 1.10 -12.48 -4.52
C ALA A 110 1.72 -12.24 -3.13
N GLY A 111 1.64 -11.01 -2.62
CA GLY A 111 2.12 -10.65 -1.28
C GLY A 111 1.28 -11.27 -0.16
N ILE A 112 -0.04 -11.31 -0.30
CA ILE A 112 -0.98 -11.98 0.62
C ILE A 112 -0.66 -13.48 0.66
N ALA A 113 -0.53 -14.13 -0.49
CA ALA A 113 -0.18 -15.53 -0.60
C ALA A 113 1.21 -15.85 0.00
N ALA A 114 2.16 -14.89 -0.06
CA ALA A 114 3.47 -15.00 0.58
C ALA A 114 3.42 -14.78 2.11
N GLY A 115 2.26 -14.39 2.67
CA GLY A 115 2.02 -14.24 4.10
C GLY A 115 2.31 -12.85 4.65
N ALA A 116 2.14 -11.79 3.87
CA ALA A 116 2.20 -10.42 4.37
C ALA A 116 1.06 -10.17 5.36
N PRO A 117 1.34 -9.72 6.61
CA PRO A 117 0.29 -9.53 7.62
C PRO A 117 -0.38 -8.16 7.55
N PHE A 118 0.12 -7.21 6.76
CA PHE A 118 -0.41 -5.86 6.66
C PHE A 118 -0.61 -5.42 5.21
N VAL A 119 -1.68 -4.63 4.98
CA VAL A 119 -1.91 -3.84 3.77
C VAL A 119 -2.10 -2.38 4.14
N LEU A 120 -1.39 -1.48 3.47
CA LEU A 120 -1.55 -0.04 3.61
C LEU A 120 -2.40 0.49 2.44
N VAL A 121 -3.48 1.19 2.81
CA VAL A 121 -4.44 1.77 1.86
C VAL A 121 -4.10 3.23 1.57
N SER A 122 -4.02 3.58 0.30
CA SER A 122 -3.66 4.92 -0.20
C SER A 122 -4.80 5.94 -0.03
N HIS A 123 -4.49 7.21 -0.37
CA HIS A 123 -5.48 8.29 -0.37
C HIS A 123 -5.97 8.67 -1.78
N ASN A 124 -5.76 7.82 -2.78
CA ASN A 124 -6.33 8.01 -4.11
C ASN A 124 -7.85 7.86 -4.06
N VAL A 125 -8.57 8.70 -4.80
CA VAL A 125 -9.98 8.46 -5.14
C VAL A 125 -10.01 7.56 -6.37
N VAL A 126 -10.55 6.37 -6.25
CA VAL A 126 -10.62 5.39 -7.34
C VAL A 126 -12.06 5.31 -7.83
N GLU A 127 -12.39 6.07 -8.88
CA GLU A 127 -13.78 6.31 -9.33
C GLU A 127 -14.58 5.02 -9.59
N CYS A 128 -13.93 3.97 -10.07
CA CYS A 128 -14.61 2.69 -10.35
C CYS A 128 -14.96 1.88 -9.10
N MET A 129 -14.42 2.23 -7.92
CA MET A 129 -14.72 1.60 -6.64
C MET A 129 -15.52 2.55 -5.74
N ASP A 130 -15.06 3.81 -5.61
CA ASP A 130 -15.71 4.86 -4.85
C ASP A 130 -15.32 6.23 -5.42
N ALA A 131 -16.27 6.91 -6.06
CA ALA A 131 -16.03 8.23 -6.65
C ALA A 131 -16.12 9.38 -5.63
N ALA A 132 -16.55 9.10 -4.39
CA ALA A 132 -16.83 10.11 -3.37
C ALA A 132 -15.74 10.22 -2.32
N LEU A 133 -15.07 9.12 -1.98
CA LEU A 133 -14.11 9.05 -0.89
C LEU A 133 -12.75 8.53 -1.35
N PRO A 134 -11.65 9.00 -0.75
CA PRO A 134 -10.34 8.37 -0.96
C PRO A 134 -10.33 6.94 -0.42
N ALA A 135 -9.54 6.08 -1.02
CA ALA A 135 -9.49 4.65 -0.74
C ALA A 135 -9.39 4.33 0.78
N SER A 136 -8.54 5.05 1.51
CA SER A 136 -8.38 4.88 2.96
C SER A 136 -9.62 5.22 3.80
N LEU A 137 -10.57 5.98 3.25
CA LEU A 137 -11.82 6.38 3.90
C LEU A 137 -13.04 5.68 3.28
N SER A 138 -12.86 4.81 2.30
CA SER A 138 -13.92 4.15 1.54
C SER A 138 -14.21 2.73 2.03
N PRO A 139 -15.40 2.47 2.59
CA PRO A 139 -15.82 1.10 2.90
C PRO A 139 -15.82 0.18 1.67
N ALA A 140 -16.17 0.71 0.49
CA ALA A 140 -16.21 -0.08 -0.75
C ALA A 140 -14.82 -0.59 -1.16
N VAL A 141 -13.77 0.24 -1.01
CA VAL A 141 -12.38 -0.19 -1.29
C VAL A 141 -11.92 -1.26 -0.28
N HIS A 142 -12.31 -1.13 0.99
CA HIS A 142 -12.00 -2.13 2.01
C HIS A 142 -12.74 -3.45 1.75
N GLU A 143 -13.99 -3.40 1.25
CA GLU A 143 -14.73 -4.59 0.83
C GLU A 143 -14.02 -5.32 -0.32
N VAL A 144 -13.49 -4.61 -1.32
CA VAL A 144 -12.66 -5.21 -2.37
C VAL A 144 -11.45 -5.93 -1.78
N LEU A 145 -10.74 -5.31 -0.85
CA LEU A 145 -9.57 -5.93 -0.20
C LEU A 145 -9.95 -7.18 0.60
N ARG A 146 -11.06 -7.12 1.35
CA ARG A 146 -11.52 -8.21 2.21
C ARG A 146 -12.17 -9.34 1.42
N GLU A 147 -13.10 -9.01 0.51
CA GLU A 147 -13.95 -10.02 -0.14
C GLU A 147 -13.35 -10.50 -1.47
N THR A 148 -12.76 -9.60 -2.27
CA THR A 148 -12.21 -9.98 -3.58
C THR A 148 -10.81 -10.56 -3.44
N LEU A 149 -9.90 -9.89 -2.71
CA LEU A 149 -8.54 -10.39 -2.51
C LEU A 149 -8.41 -11.36 -1.32
N GLY A 150 -9.45 -11.51 -0.50
CA GLY A 150 -9.48 -12.44 0.63
C GLY A 150 -8.49 -12.10 1.75
N PHE A 151 -8.15 -10.81 1.92
CA PHE A 151 -7.19 -10.39 2.95
C PHE A 151 -7.86 -10.31 4.33
N ASP A 152 -7.39 -11.10 5.27
CA ASP A 152 -7.88 -11.16 6.66
C ASP A 152 -6.90 -10.54 7.70
N GLY A 153 -5.77 -10.00 7.22
CA GLY A 153 -4.76 -9.35 8.07
C GLY A 153 -5.13 -7.92 8.47
N ILE A 154 -4.14 -7.17 8.92
CA ILE A 154 -4.29 -5.80 9.44
C ILE A 154 -4.27 -4.79 8.29
N VAL A 155 -5.31 -3.97 8.20
CA VAL A 155 -5.40 -2.85 7.25
C VAL A 155 -5.00 -1.57 7.95
N ILE A 156 -4.05 -0.84 7.36
CA ILE A 156 -3.57 0.43 7.89
C ILE A 156 -3.75 1.55 6.86
N THR A 157 -3.96 2.78 7.33
CA THR A 157 -4.01 3.94 6.44
C THR A 157 -2.61 4.35 5.99
N ASP A 158 -2.50 5.08 4.88
CA ASP A 158 -1.37 6.00 4.70
C ASP A 158 -1.50 7.18 5.69
N ASP A 159 -0.55 8.12 5.69
CA ASP A 159 -0.52 9.21 6.65
C ASP A 159 -1.75 10.14 6.52
N LEU A 160 -2.63 10.15 7.53
CA LEU A 160 -3.84 10.97 7.54
C LEU A 160 -3.57 12.48 7.52
N ALA A 161 -2.35 12.92 7.84
CA ALA A 161 -1.95 14.32 7.73
C ALA A 161 -1.74 14.80 6.28
N MET A 162 -1.81 13.91 5.28
CA MET A 162 -1.65 14.25 3.87
C MET A 162 -2.79 15.12 3.35
N ASP A 163 -2.47 16.06 2.47
CA ASP A 163 -3.45 17.03 1.95
C ASP A 163 -4.61 16.37 1.17
N ALA A 164 -4.40 15.20 0.62
CA ALA A 164 -5.44 14.41 -0.04
C ALA A 164 -6.60 14.06 0.89
N VAL A 165 -6.35 13.85 2.19
CA VAL A 165 -7.37 13.48 3.18
C VAL A 165 -8.09 14.71 3.72
N LYS A 166 -7.38 15.81 3.95
CA LYS A 166 -7.92 17.04 4.58
C LYS A 166 -9.15 17.61 3.87
N GLN A 167 -9.27 17.40 2.56
CA GLN A 167 -10.41 17.88 1.77
C GLN A 167 -11.70 17.08 2.04
N TYR A 168 -11.59 15.85 2.53
CA TYR A 168 -12.72 14.96 2.74
C TYR A 168 -13.15 14.84 4.20
N ALA A 169 -12.25 15.04 5.14
CA ALA A 169 -12.50 14.60 6.51
C ALA A 169 -11.98 15.52 7.63
N ASN A 170 -11.40 16.67 7.38
CA ASN A 170 -10.93 17.57 8.45
C ASN A 170 -10.52 16.81 9.74
N SER A 171 -11.12 17.18 10.91
CA SER A 171 -10.87 16.55 12.21
C SER A 171 -11.54 15.18 12.42
N GLU A 172 -12.30 14.67 11.44
CA GLU A 172 -13.01 13.39 11.53
C GLU A 172 -12.32 12.28 10.72
N ALA A 173 -11.16 12.56 10.11
CA ALA A 173 -10.45 11.61 9.25
C ALA A 173 -10.18 10.27 9.94
N ALA A 174 -9.72 10.30 11.18
CA ALA A 174 -9.45 9.10 11.98
C ALA A 174 -10.72 8.27 12.22
N VAL A 175 -11.85 8.93 12.52
CA VAL A 175 -13.13 8.25 12.73
C VAL A 175 -13.62 7.61 11.43
N LEU A 176 -13.57 8.36 10.33
CA LEU A 176 -13.99 7.84 9.02
C LEU A 176 -13.10 6.69 8.54
N ALA A 177 -11.79 6.77 8.78
CA ALA A 177 -10.86 5.69 8.46
C ALA A 177 -11.18 4.40 9.21
N VAL A 178 -11.49 4.47 10.51
CA VAL A 178 -11.92 3.30 11.29
C VAL A 178 -13.27 2.77 10.79
N LEU A 179 -14.22 3.64 10.51
CA LEU A 179 -15.53 3.24 9.98
C LEU A 179 -15.43 2.64 8.56
N ALA A 180 -14.42 3.03 7.80
CA ALA A 180 -14.15 2.44 6.48
C ALA A 180 -13.62 0.99 6.57
N GLY A 181 -13.02 0.59 7.69
CA GLY A 181 -12.49 -0.76 7.89
C GLY A 181 -10.98 -0.84 8.13
N ASN A 182 -10.31 0.27 8.39
CA ASN A 182 -8.92 0.24 8.83
C ASN A 182 -8.81 -0.24 10.29
N ASP A 183 -7.85 -1.11 10.55
CA ASP A 183 -7.53 -1.62 11.90
C ASP A 183 -6.54 -0.72 12.64
N MET A 184 -5.67 -0.03 11.89
CA MET A 184 -4.66 0.89 12.42
C MET A 184 -4.59 2.17 11.58
N LEU A 185 -4.21 3.26 12.23
CA LEU A 185 -4.07 4.57 11.59
C LEU A 185 -2.63 5.03 11.66
N ILE A 186 -2.15 5.65 10.58
CA ILE A 186 -0.87 6.38 10.55
C ILE A 186 -1.20 7.86 10.51
N THR A 187 -0.58 8.65 11.39
CA THR A 187 -0.62 10.10 11.33
C THR A 187 0.68 10.71 11.81
N SER A 188 1.19 11.70 11.07
CA SER A 188 2.29 12.56 11.48
C SER A 188 1.80 13.80 12.25
N ASP A 189 0.49 14.09 12.25
CA ASP A 189 -0.14 15.19 12.97
C ASP A 189 -1.12 14.70 14.06
N TYR A 190 -0.59 13.91 15.00
CA TYR A 190 -1.39 13.26 16.05
C TYR A 190 -2.16 14.26 16.94
N GLN A 191 -1.74 15.53 17.01
CA GLN A 191 -2.40 16.55 17.85
C GLN A 191 -3.74 17.00 17.26
N ASN A 192 -3.85 17.00 15.93
CA ASN A 192 -5.05 17.43 15.22
C ASN A 192 -5.91 16.25 14.73
N ASP A 193 -5.28 15.12 14.42
CA ASP A 193 -5.98 13.98 13.83
C ASP A 193 -6.59 13.02 14.87
N ILE A 194 -6.12 13.08 16.13
CA ILE A 194 -6.68 12.24 17.21
C ILE A 194 -7.62 13.12 18.05
N PRO A 195 -8.95 12.83 18.01
CA PRO A 195 -9.91 13.53 18.88
C PRO A 195 -9.55 13.32 20.35
N ALA A 196 -9.66 14.41 21.13
CA ALA A 196 -9.42 14.40 22.57
C ALA A 196 -10.52 13.62 23.33
#